data_1a6376d866880323917aa396885e2c0f
#
_entry.id   1a6376d866880323917aa396885e2c0f
#
_cell.length_a   1.000
_cell.length_b   1.000
_cell.length_c   1.000
_cell.angle_alpha   90.00
_cell.angle_beta   90.00
_cell.angle_gamma   90.00
#
_symmetry.space_group_name_H-M   'P 1'
#
loop_
_entity.id
_entity.type
_entity.pdbx_description
1 polymer ?
#
loop_
_entity_poly.entity_id
_entity_poly.type
_entity_poly.pdbx_seq_one_letter_code
_entity_poly.pdbx_strand_id
1 'polypeptide(L)'
;MIFYTDGSCLANGSINAKGGYGVVGVDDEEKVQFVRARSETGTTNNRQELKAILYVMLNFGVKCDDWGQPPIVYSDSAYCVNTFNEWMFNWARKGWIKSDKKIPENLDLIQAYYDWYKEGYRIDLRKIKGHAGDQWNELADQLATGYISEEEAYATYG
;
A
#
# COMPACT_ATOMS: atom_id res chain seq x y z
N MET A 1 -4.73 2.98 -14.92
CA MET A 1 -3.44 2.54 -14.38
C MET A 1 -3.65 1.53 -13.28
N ILE A 2 -2.80 0.54 -13.20
CA ILE A 2 -2.84 -0.49 -12.16
C ILE A 2 -1.59 -0.31 -11.29
N PHE A 3 -1.78 -0.31 -9.97
CA PHE A 3 -0.69 -0.16 -9.01
C PHE A 3 -0.41 -1.48 -8.30
N TYR A 4 0.87 -1.73 -8.05
CA TYR A 4 1.36 -2.84 -7.26
C TYR A 4 2.13 -2.28 -6.09
N THR A 5 1.84 -2.76 -4.89
CA THR A 5 2.43 -2.24 -3.66
C THR A 5 3.05 -3.38 -2.87
N ASP A 6 4.15 -3.08 -2.19
CA ASP A 6 4.76 -4.03 -1.27
C ASP A 6 5.46 -3.28 -0.14
N GLY A 7 5.59 -3.94 0.98
CA GLY A 7 6.31 -3.44 2.14
C GLY A 7 7.19 -4.53 2.71
N SER A 8 8.30 -4.12 3.28
CA SER A 8 9.31 -5.03 3.78
C SER A 8 9.94 -4.47 5.04
N CYS A 9 10.41 -5.35 5.92
CA CYS A 9 11.15 -4.94 7.10
C CYS A 9 12.07 -6.07 7.56
N LEU A 10 13.35 -5.75 7.72
CA LEU A 10 14.33 -6.62 8.36
C LEU A 10 14.34 -6.33 9.86
N ALA A 11 14.46 -7.36 10.69
CA ALA A 11 14.41 -7.24 12.16
C ALA A 11 13.12 -6.56 12.63
N ASN A 12 12.00 -7.04 12.11
CA ASN A 12 10.66 -6.52 12.32
C ASN A 12 10.36 -6.30 13.81
N GLY A 13 9.91 -5.08 14.15
CA GLY A 13 9.55 -4.72 15.52
C GLY A 13 10.69 -4.25 16.41
N SER A 14 11.94 -4.22 15.94
CA SER A 14 13.06 -3.68 16.70
C SER A 14 13.26 -2.19 16.42
N ILE A 15 13.95 -1.48 17.31
CA ILE A 15 14.25 -0.07 17.15
C ILE A 15 15.18 0.19 15.95
N ASN A 16 15.97 -0.83 15.57
CA ASN A 16 16.88 -0.75 14.43
C ASN A 16 16.34 -1.43 13.18
N ALA A 17 15.06 -1.80 13.19
CA ALA A 17 14.43 -2.44 12.05
C ALA A 17 14.55 -1.54 10.81
N LYS A 18 15.08 -2.11 9.73
CA LYS A 18 15.19 -1.42 8.44
C LYS A 18 14.07 -1.91 7.55
N GLY A 19 13.21 -0.99 7.16
CA GLY A 19 12.08 -1.30 6.31
C GLY A 19 11.97 -0.35 5.14
N GLY A 20 11.03 -0.65 4.28
CA GLY A 20 10.75 0.18 3.13
C GLY A 20 9.49 -0.28 2.43
N TYR A 21 9.00 0.56 1.53
CA TYR A 21 7.89 0.19 0.67
C TYR A 21 8.18 0.55 -0.77
N GLY A 22 7.53 -0.17 -1.67
CA GLY A 22 7.60 0.07 -3.11
C GLY A 22 6.21 0.20 -3.70
N VAL A 23 6.09 1.08 -4.68
CA VAL A 23 4.87 1.29 -5.47
C VAL A 23 5.25 1.30 -6.93
N VAL A 24 4.52 0.54 -7.73
CA VAL A 24 4.70 0.48 -9.18
C VAL A 24 3.36 0.76 -9.85
N GLY A 25 3.31 1.76 -10.72
CA GLY A 25 2.14 2.06 -11.53
C GLY A 25 2.40 1.70 -12.99
N VAL A 26 1.51 0.89 -13.56
CA VAL A 26 1.65 0.33 -14.90
C VAL A 26 0.45 0.73 -15.75
N ASP A 27 0.69 1.12 -16.99
CA ASP A 27 -0.40 1.46 -17.91
C ASP A 27 -0.96 0.22 -18.62
N ASP A 28 -1.93 0.43 -19.51
CA ASP A 28 -2.60 -0.65 -20.25
C ASP A 28 -1.67 -1.40 -21.21
N GLU A 29 -0.54 -0.80 -21.57
CA GLU A 29 0.48 -1.41 -22.43
C GLU A 29 1.57 -2.11 -21.62
N GLU A 30 1.37 -2.28 -20.32
CA GLU A 30 2.32 -2.88 -19.37
C GLU A 30 3.66 -2.14 -19.32
N LYS A 31 3.61 -0.83 -19.46
CA LYS A 31 4.78 0.04 -19.25
C LYS A 31 4.69 0.73 -17.90
N VAL A 32 5.80 0.77 -17.19
CA VAL A 32 5.88 1.46 -15.91
C VAL A 32 5.80 2.97 -16.13
N GLN A 33 4.77 3.58 -15.57
CA GLN A 33 4.53 5.01 -15.60
C GLN A 33 4.91 5.71 -14.31
N PHE A 34 4.96 4.96 -13.21
CA PHE A 34 5.25 5.50 -11.90
C PHE A 34 5.94 4.47 -11.03
N VAL A 35 6.98 4.88 -10.31
CA VAL A 35 7.57 4.09 -9.23
C VAL A 35 7.85 4.97 -8.03
N ARG A 36 7.79 4.36 -6.86
CA ARG A 36 8.15 5.01 -5.60
C ARG A 36 8.84 3.98 -4.72
N ALA A 37 9.98 4.36 -4.18
CA ALA A 37 10.70 3.57 -3.19
C ALA A 37 11.04 4.46 -2.00
N ARG A 38 10.73 3.99 -0.81
CA ARG A 38 11.04 4.69 0.44
C ARG A 38 11.57 3.70 1.44
N SER A 39 12.45 4.18 2.29
CA SER A 39 13.00 3.37 3.38
C SER A 39 12.91 4.16 4.69
N GLU A 40 12.79 3.43 5.79
CA GLU A 40 12.83 4.00 7.13
C GLU A 40 13.29 2.95 8.13
N THR A 41 13.70 3.42 9.31
CA THR A 41 14.08 2.56 10.42
C THR A 41 13.02 2.58 11.52
N GLY A 42 13.06 1.61 12.43
CA GLY A 42 12.12 1.56 13.54
C GLY A 42 10.68 1.27 13.13
N THR A 43 10.49 0.43 12.12
CA THR A 43 9.20 0.14 11.53
C THR A 43 8.86 -1.35 11.58
N THR A 44 7.76 -1.75 10.94
CA THR A 44 7.33 -3.15 10.80
C THR A 44 6.92 -3.44 9.37
N ASN A 45 6.84 -4.72 9.00
CA ASN A 45 6.33 -5.14 7.69
C ASN A 45 4.93 -4.57 7.44
N ASN A 46 4.02 -4.75 8.40
CA ASN A 46 2.65 -4.28 8.26
C ASN A 46 2.57 -2.77 8.06
N ARG A 47 3.39 -2.02 8.79
CA ARG A 47 3.43 -0.56 8.65
C ARG A 47 3.87 -0.14 7.26
N GLN A 48 4.88 -0.79 6.70
CA GLN A 48 5.37 -0.48 5.36
C GLN A 48 4.35 -0.88 4.29
N GLU A 49 3.68 -2.02 4.45
CA GLU A 49 2.59 -2.43 3.56
C GLU A 49 1.45 -1.40 3.56
N LEU A 50 1.03 -0.95 4.73
CA LEU A 50 -0.01 0.07 4.86
C LEU A 50 0.42 1.39 4.24
N LYS A 51 1.66 1.80 4.43
CA LYS A 51 2.19 3.05 3.87
C LYS A 51 2.21 3.06 2.36
N ALA A 52 2.54 1.93 1.73
CA ALA A 52 2.53 1.82 0.28
C ALA A 52 1.11 2.05 -0.28
N ILE A 53 0.13 1.40 0.31
CA ILE A 53 -1.28 1.54 -0.11
C ILE A 53 -1.79 2.96 0.18
N LEU A 54 -1.50 3.49 1.36
CA LEU A 54 -1.89 4.85 1.74
C LEU A 54 -1.31 5.87 0.75
N TYR A 55 -0.07 5.70 0.33
CA TYR A 55 0.55 6.58 -0.65
C TYR A 55 -0.27 6.64 -1.93
N VAL A 56 -0.69 5.49 -2.45
CA VAL A 56 -1.51 5.43 -3.67
C VAL A 56 -2.86 6.11 -3.45
N MET A 57 -3.50 5.85 -2.31
CA MET A 57 -4.79 6.47 -1.98
C MET A 57 -4.68 8.01 -1.95
N LEU A 58 -3.65 8.52 -1.30
CA LEU A 58 -3.48 9.97 -1.14
C LEU A 58 -3.09 10.68 -2.44
N ASN A 59 -2.40 10.00 -3.34
CA ASN A 59 -1.87 10.63 -4.54
C ASN A 59 -2.63 10.29 -5.81
N PHE A 60 -3.32 9.15 -5.86
CA PHE A 60 -4.00 8.65 -7.05
C PHE A 60 -5.46 8.27 -6.82
N GLY A 61 -5.95 8.36 -5.59
CA GLY A 61 -7.36 8.11 -5.32
C GLY A 61 -8.25 9.09 -6.07
N VAL A 62 -9.39 8.62 -6.58
CA VAL A 62 -10.33 9.46 -7.33
C VAL A 62 -11.61 9.66 -6.51
N LYS A 63 -12.22 10.84 -6.65
CA LYS A 63 -13.49 11.13 -5.98
C LYS A 63 -14.64 10.38 -6.66
N CYS A 64 -15.59 9.94 -5.86
CA CYS A 64 -16.73 9.14 -6.31
C CYS A 64 -17.58 9.84 -7.37
N ASP A 65 -17.63 11.18 -7.36
CA ASP A 65 -18.40 11.98 -8.31
C ASP A 65 -17.62 12.36 -9.56
N ASP A 66 -16.34 11.97 -9.63
CA ASP A 66 -15.54 12.16 -10.82
C ASP A 66 -15.86 11.07 -11.85
N TRP A 67 -15.60 11.37 -13.11
CA TRP A 67 -15.91 10.47 -14.22
C TRP A 67 -14.91 9.33 -14.40
N GLY A 68 -13.92 9.23 -13.55
CA GLY A 68 -12.89 8.20 -13.64
C GLY A 68 -13.24 6.96 -12.82
N GLN A 69 -12.73 5.81 -13.28
CA GLN A 69 -12.76 4.60 -12.47
C GLN A 69 -11.64 4.68 -11.41
N PRO A 70 -11.88 4.22 -10.17
CA PRO A 70 -10.80 4.11 -9.20
C PRO A 70 -9.67 3.25 -9.73
N PRO A 71 -8.40 3.63 -9.50
CA PRO A 71 -7.30 2.77 -9.93
C PRO A 71 -7.31 1.47 -9.16
N ILE A 72 -6.96 0.38 -9.85
CA ILE A 72 -6.80 -0.92 -9.21
C ILE A 72 -5.46 -0.92 -8.50
N VAL A 73 -5.45 -1.35 -7.24
CA VAL A 73 -4.26 -1.43 -6.40
C VAL A 73 -4.15 -2.84 -5.86
N TYR A 74 -3.04 -3.51 -6.17
CA TYR A 74 -2.78 -4.86 -5.69
C TYR A 74 -1.81 -4.84 -4.52
N SER A 75 -2.12 -5.62 -3.50
CA SER A 75 -1.26 -5.91 -2.36
C SER A 75 -1.31 -7.40 -2.07
N ASP A 76 -0.20 -7.99 -1.66
CA ASP A 76 -0.16 -9.39 -1.23
C ASP A 76 -0.50 -9.57 0.25
N SER A 77 -0.70 -8.46 0.98
CA SER A 77 -1.02 -8.47 2.41
C SER A 77 -2.52 -8.61 2.66
N ALA A 78 -2.96 -9.77 3.10
CA ALA A 78 -4.36 -9.98 3.51
C ALA A 78 -4.74 -9.02 4.65
N TYR A 79 -3.84 -8.79 5.61
CA TYR A 79 -4.06 -7.85 6.70
C TYR A 79 -4.42 -6.45 6.19
N CYS A 80 -3.63 -5.92 5.26
CA CYS A 80 -3.84 -4.57 4.74
C CYS A 80 -5.12 -4.46 3.93
N VAL A 81 -5.35 -5.43 3.06
CA VAL A 81 -6.55 -5.44 2.21
C VAL A 81 -7.81 -5.52 3.06
N ASN A 82 -7.84 -6.42 4.05
CA ASN A 82 -8.98 -6.57 4.93
C ASN A 82 -9.17 -5.35 5.83
N THR A 83 -8.07 -4.74 6.29
CA THR A 83 -8.14 -3.54 7.12
C THR A 83 -8.83 -2.39 6.38
N PHE A 84 -8.37 -2.08 5.18
CA PHE A 84 -8.89 -0.93 4.44
C PHE A 84 -10.25 -1.20 3.77
N ASN A 85 -10.54 -2.44 3.40
CA ASN A 85 -11.80 -2.77 2.74
C ASN A 85 -12.92 -3.13 3.71
N GLU A 86 -12.60 -3.54 4.93
CA GLU A 86 -13.61 -4.09 5.84
C GLU A 86 -13.43 -3.63 7.29
N TRP A 87 -12.31 -3.97 7.93
CA TRP A 87 -12.16 -3.84 9.37
C TRP A 87 -12.19 -2.40 9.87
N MET A 88 -11.62 -1.46 9.15
CA MET A 88 -11.56 -0.07 9.61
C MET A 88 -12.95 0.54 9.78
N PHE A 89 -13.93 0.14 8.97
CA PHE A 89 -15.30 0.64 9.07
C PHE A 89 -15.95 0.21 10.38
N ASN A 90 -15.73 -1.03 10.79
CA ASN A 90 -16.23 -1.52 12.06
C ASN A 90 -15.54 -0.83 13.23
N TRP A 91 -14.23 -0.65 13.16
CA TRP A 91 -13.49 0.06 14.21
C TRP A 91 -13.92 1.52 14.33
N ALA A 92 -14.12 2.21 13.21
CA ALA A 92 -14.58 3.59 13.22
C ALA A 92 -15.94 3.74 13.90
N ARG A 93 -16.88 2.82 13.65
CA ARG A 93 -18.19 2.83 14.29
C ARG A 93 -18.11 2.62 15.80
N LYS A 94 -17.08 1.94 16.27
CA LYS A 94 -16.88 1.62 17.70
C LYS A 94 -15.91 2.56 18.39
N GLY A 95 -15.60 3.71 17.78
CA GLY A 95 -14.68 4.68 18.36
C GLY A 95 -13.22 4.26 18.26
N TRP A 96 -12.86 3.49 17.23
CA TRP A 96 -11.50 3.01 16.97
C TRP A 96 -11.00 2.03 18.04
N ILE A 97 -11.87 1.11 18.40
CA ILE A 97 -11.57 0.05 19.37
C ILE A 97 -11.92 -1.30 18.73
N LYS A 98 -11.00 -2.26 18.84
CA LYS A 98 -11.21 -3.63 18.37
C LYS A 98 -12.10 -4.41 19.34
N SER A 99 -12.53 -5.61 18.91
CA SER A 99 -13.39 -6.48 19.73
C SER A 99 -12.74 -6.89 21.05
N ASP A 100 -11.42 -6.93 21.13
CA ASP A 100 -10.66 -7.21 22.36
C ASP A 100 -10.45 -5.97 23.24
N LYS A 101 -11.13 -4.87 22.91
CA LYS A 101 -11.05 -3.56 23.59
C LYS A 101 -9.72 -2.86 23.47
N LYS A 102 -8.84 -3.32 22.60
CA LYS A 102 -7.55 -2.68 22.31
C LYS A 102 -7.67 -1.73 21.13
N ILE A 103 -6.81 -0.70 21.11
CA ILE A 103 -6.69 0.21 19.99
C ILE A 103 -6.03 -0.55 18.82
N PRO A 104 -6.54 -0.41 17.58
CA PRO A 104 -5.91 -1.04 16.43
C PRO A 104 -4.46 -0.60 16.27
N GLU A 105 -3.59 -1.54 15.91
CA GLU A 105 -2.21 -1.22 15.56
C GLU A 105 -2.21 -0.37 14.29
N ASN A 106 -1.22 0.51 14.15
CA ASN A 106 -1.07 1.40 12.99
C ASN A 106 -2.26 2.34 12.79
N LEU A 107 -2.93 2.71 13.86
CA LEU A 107 -4.14 3.53 13.82
C LEU A 107 -3.93 4.84 13.07
N ASP A 108 -2.76 5.47 13.21
CA ASP A 108 -2.42 6.71 12.51
C ASP A 108 -2.57 6.57 10.99
N LEU A 109 -2.06 5.47 10.43
CA LEU A 109 -2.14 5.21 8.99
C LEU A 109 -3.56 4.84 8.55
N ILE A 110 -4.25 4.06 9.38
CA ILE A 110 -5.61 3.61 9.10
C ILE A 110 -6.56 4.82 9.13
N GLN A 111 -6.43 5.71 10.11
CA GLN A 111 -7.25 6.92 10.19
C GLN A 111 -6.97 7.88 9.03
N ALA A 112 -5.72 8.01 8.59
CA ALA A 112 -5.39 8.83 7.44
C ALA A 112 -6.09 8.36 6.17
N TYR A 113 -6.11 7.04 5.94
CA TYR A 113 -6.83 6.44 4.81
C TYR A 113 -8.35 6.66 4.97
N TYR A 114 -8.89 6.43 6.16
CA TYR A 114 -10.32 6.57 6.44
C TYR A 114 -10.79 8.01 6.25
N ASP A 115 -10.01 8.99 6.70
CA ASP A 115 -10.34 10.41 6.52
C ASP A 115 -10.44 10.77 5.04
N TRP A 116 -9.51 10.26 4.22
CA TRP A 116 -9.53 10.47 2.78
C TRP A 116 -10.73 9.79 2.12
N TYR A 117 -11.04 8.58 2.59
CA TYR A 117 -12.23 7.85 2.17
C TYR A 117 -13.51 8.64 2.47
N LYS A 118 -13.61 9.26 3.64
CA LYS A 118 -14.77 10.09 4.01
C LYS A 118 -14.91 11.33 3.14
N GLU A 119 -13.81 11.85 2.61
CA GLU A 119 -13.83 12.95 1.66
C GLU A 119 -14.33 12.52 0.27
N GLY A 120 -14.52 11.23 0.06
CA GLY A 120 -15.04 10.68 -1.19
C GLY A 120 -13.99 10.03 -2.09
N TYR A 121 -12.72 10.01 -1.70
CA TYR A 121 -11.67 9.40 -2.50
C TYR A 121 -11.72 7.89 -2.46
N ARG A 122 -11.37 7.24 -3.57
CA ARG A 122 -11.43 5.78 -3.71
C ARG A 122 -10.25 5.24 -4.50
N ILE A 123 -9.82 4.06 -4.09
CA ILE A 123 -9.01 3.13 -4.89
C ILE A 123 -9.74 1.79 -4.87
N ASP A 124 -9.48 0.94 -5.86
CA ASP A 124 -10.00 -0.42 -5.91
C ASP A 124 -8.90 -1.35 -5.41
N LEU A 125 -8.88 -1.57 -4.11
CA LEU A 125 -7.84 -2.34 -3.43
C LEU A 125 -8.17 -3.82 -3.47
N ARG A 126 -7.27 -4.63 -4.04
CA ARG A 126 -7.43 -6.06 -4.20
C ARG A 126 -6.21 -6.82 -3.72
N LYS A 127 -6.44 -8.00 -3.18
CA LYS A 127 -5.36 -8.90 -2.83
C LYS A 127 -4.88 -9.62 -4.10
N ILE A 128 -3.57 -9.60 -4.33
CA ILE A 128 -2.98 -10.34 -5.43
C ILE A 128 -2.92 -11.83 -5.08
N LYS A 129 -3.25 -12.69 -6.05
CA LYS A 129 -3.21 -14.14 -5.85
C LYS A 129 -1.82 -14.67 -6.19
N GLY A 130 -1.17 -15.27 -5.18
CA GLY A 130 0.16 -15.82 -5.37
C GLY A 130 1.16 -14.74 -5.73
N HIS A 131 2.41 -15.04 -5.71
CA HIS A 131 3.44 -14.09 -6.06
C HIS A 131 4.38 -14.68 -7.10
N ALA A 132 4.26 -15.95 -7.35
CA ALA A 132 5.12 -16.61 -8.30
C ALA A 132 4.80 -16.12 -9.72
N GLY A 133 5.74 -15.42 -10.33
CA GLY A 133 5.64 -15.00 -11.71
C GLY A 133 4.98 -13.65 -11.99
N ASP A 134 4.53 -12.94 -10.99
CA ASP A 134 4.02 -11.57 -11.21
C ASP A 134 5.18 -10.58 -11.16
N GLN A 135 5.62 -10.13 -12.34
CA GLN A 135 6.80 -9.29 -12.45
C GLN A 135 6.63 -7.94 -11.76
N TRP A 136 5.43 -7.39 -11.72
CA TRP A 136 5.20 -6.07 -11.11
C TRP A 136 5.14 -6.15 -9.60
N ASN A 137 4.61 -7.23 -9.06
CA ASN A 137 4.67 -7.48 -7.62
C ASN A 137 6.11 -7.70 -7.16
N GLU A 138 6.89 -8.43 -7.96
CA GLU A 138 8.32 -8.62 -7.70
C GLU A 138 9.09 -7.31 -7.77
N LEU A 139 8.76 -6.44 -8.73
CA LEU A 139 9.39 -5.13 -8.85
C LEU A 139 9.07 -4.26 -7.62
N ALA A 140 7.82 -4.28 -7.14
CA ALA A 140 7.44 -3.56 -5.93
C ALA A 140 8.24 -4.08 -4.72
N ASP A 141 8.44 -5.39 -4.61
CA ASP A 141 9.28 -6.00 -3.56
C ASP A 141 10.73 -5.53 -3.66
N GLN A 142 11.29 -5.53 -4.86
CA GLN A 142 12.67 -5.08 -5.08
C GLN A 142 12.85 -3.60 -4.70
N LEU A 143 11.86 -2.77 -4.99
CA LEU A 143 11.87 -1.36 -4.57
C LEU A 143 11.76 -1.25 -3.05
N ALA A 144 10.90 -2.05 -2.43
CA ALA A 144 10.70 -2.05 -0.99
C ALA A 144 11.95 -2.45 -0.22
N THR A 145 12.72 -3.40 -0.75
CA THR A 145 13.93 -3.91 -0.10
C THR A 145 15.19 -3.11 -0.46
N GLY A 146 15.09 -2.18 -1.41
CA GLY A 146 16.24 -1.41 -1.89
C GLY A 146 17.12 -2.16 -2.88
N TYR A 147 16.66 -3.31 -3.37
CA TYR A 147 17.40 -4.09 -4.36
C TYR A 147 17.53 -3.36 -5.70
N ILE A 148 16.52 -2.56 -6.05
CA ILE A 148 16.53 -1.73 -7.25
C ILE A 148 16.11 -0.31 -6.86
N SER A 149 16.69 0.71 -7.51
CA SER A 149 16.32 2.10 -7.31
C SER A 149 15.16 2.50 -8.23
N GLU A 150 14.54 3.65 -7.93
CA GLU A 150 13.52 4.22 -8.80
C GLU A 150 14.07 4.46 -10.22
N GLU A 151 15.28 4.99 -10.33
CA GLU A 151 15.93 5.26 -11.61
C GLU A 151 16.15 3.98 -12.42
N GLU A 152 16.63 2.92 -11.77
CA GLU A 152 16.83 1.62 -12.42
C GLU A 152 15.52 1.03 -12.93
N ALA A 153 14.45 1.17 -12.14
CA ALA A 153 13.14 0.67 -12.53
C ALA A 153 12.60 1.38 -13.77
N TYR A 154 12.72 2.70 -13.82
CA TYR A 154 12.32 3.46 -15.01
C TYR A 154 13.17 3.11 -16.22
N ALA A 155 14.47 2.95 -16.03
CA ALA A 155 15.38 2.61 -17.13
C ALA A 155 15.08 1.24 -17.71
N THR A 156 14.63 0.29 -16.88
CA THR A 156 14.39 -1.10 -17.31
C THR A 156 12.99 -1.30 -17.88
N TYR A 157 11.97 -0.68 -17.30
CA TYR A 157 10.56 -1.00 -17.58
C TYR A 157 9.73 0.19 -18.08
N GLY A 158 10.30 1.35 -18.07
CA GLY A 158 9.60 2.58 -18.51
C GLY A 158 9.49 2.76 -20.00
#